data_70a1d277ae1ef4a3e5de99b631ca63eb
#
_entry.id   70a1d277ae1ef4a3e5de99b631ca63eb
#
_cell.length_a   1.000
_cell.length_b   1.000
_cell.length_c   1.000
_cell.angle_alpha   90.00
_cell.angle_beta   90.00
_cell.angle_gamma   90.00
#
_symmetry.space_group_name_H-M   'P 1'
#
loop_
_entity.id
_entity.type
_entity.pdbx_description
1 polymer ?
#
loop_
_entity_poly.entity_id
_entity_poly.type
_entity_poly.pdbx_seq_one_letter_code
_entity_poly.pdbx_strand_id
1 'polypeptide(L)'
;MKKLIPILSAALLAGCMCDKAAKCSAKAYACADPVMGNWSADLPYDMMPAGSFIFSRDANGAPKAFVLYRWGSPEWVRDLKVCGDFFSFTHPYGYRYEGRVVGDRMIARLAPCDGKTGALKGAWQPFCGWRNPAICDKVRTEDATLGEPIDLLKDGLDGWVSMNPKAKFGWKFKDGILSNELGLKPDGSWAGGGANIMSKRADFFDFNLEYDVRVPKNSNSGVYLRGRFECQVVDSFGKDIDRHNMAAYYGRVAPAVAAEKAPGEWQHVSVTVYKGHITTYLNGVKIIDNAKLEGVTGGAIDADLNKAGPIYLQGDHSDADYKNMILRPAL
;
A
#
# COMPACT_ATOMS: atom_id res chain seq x y z
N MET A 1 -24.65 10.34 8.71
CA MET A 1 -25.75 9.69 7.98
C MET A 1 -25.13 8.67 7.03
N LYS A 2 -25.12 7.38 7.41
CA LYS A 2 -24.64 6.30 6.54
C LYS A 2 -25.63 6.12 5.40
N LYS A 3 -25.23 6.40 4.16
CA LYS A 3 -26.04 6.06 2.98
C LYS A 3 -26.08 4.54 2.86
N LEU A 4 -27.23 3.95 3.16
CA LEU A 4 -27.53 2.57 2.79
C LEU A 4 -27.49 2.48 1.24
N ILE A 5 -26.48 1.81 0.72
CA ILE A 5 -26.47 1.32 -0.65
C ILE A 5 -27.35 0.05 -0.63
N PRO A 6 -28.36 -0.08 -1.49
CA PRO A 6 -29.20 -1.28 -1.50
C PRO A 6 -28.32 -2.49 -1.84
N ILE A 7 -28.30 -3.45 -0.93
CA ILE A 7 -27.74 -4.79 -1.12
C ILE A 7 -28.56 -5.46 -2.21
N LEU A 8 -28.15 -5.38 -3.47
CA LEU A 8 -28.66 -6.24 -4.52
C LEU A 8 -28.27 -7.67 -4.14
N SER A 9 -29.26 -8.46 -3.86
CA SER A 9 -29.24 -9.73 -3.17
C SER A 9 -28.04 -10.62 -3.54
N ALA A 10 -27.29 -11.04 -2.52
CA ALA A 10 -26.22 -12.05 -2.62
C ALA A 10 -26.67 -13.37 -3.26
N ALA A 11 -27.98 -13.60 -3.37
CA ALA A 11 -28.60 -14.77 -3.97
C ALA A 11 -28.42 -14.87 -5.49
N LEU A 12 -28.30 -13.74 -6.24
CA LEU A 12 -28.06 -13.79 -7.68
C LEU A 12 -26.60 -14.12 -8.03
N LEU A 13 -25.67 -13.93 -7.11
CA LEU A 13 -24.25 -14.24 -7.32
C LEU A 13 -23.93 -15.73 -7.13
N ALA A 14 -24.63 -16.43 -6.23
CA ALA A 14 -24.33 -17.80 -5.87
C ALA A 14 -24.67 -18.84 -6.94
N GLY A 15 -25.78 -18.66 -7.67
CA GLY A 15 -26.27 -19.65 -8.66
C GLY A 15 -25.56 -19.65 -10.00
N CYS A 16 -24.91 -18.53 -10.39
CA CYS A 16 -24.33 -18.37 -11.74
C CYS A 16 -22.79 -18.52 -11.80
N MET A 17 -22.11 -18.55 -10.66
CA MET A 17 -20.63 -18.55 -10.62
C MET A 17 -20.00 -19.93 -10.83
N CYS A 18 -20.62 -21.01 -10.35
CA CYS A 18 -20.02 -22.36 -10.45
C CYS A 18 -20.03 -22.95 -11.87
N ASP A 19 -21.07 -22.68 -12.66
CA ASP A 19 -21.21 -23.32 -13.98
C ASP A 19 -20.30 -22.72 -15.09
N LYS A 20 -19.95 -21.43 -15.00
CA LYS A 20 -19.09 -20.81 -16.02
C LYS A 20 -17.60 -21.10 -15.86
N ALA A 21 -17.13 -21.30 -14.63
CA ALA A 21 -15.72 -21.63 -14.40
C ALA A 21 -15.34 -23.01 -14.98
N ALA A 22 -16.30 -23.93 -15.07
CA ALA A 22 -16.10 -25.27 -15.62
C ALA A 22 -16.07 -25.32 -17.16
N LYS A 23 -16.58 -24.27 -17.85
CA LYS A 23 -16.74 -24.24 -19.33
C LYS A 23 -15.72 -23.35 -20.06
N CYS A 24 -14.76 -22.73 -19.38
CA CYS A 24 -13.73 -21.94 -20.03
C CYS A 24 -12.70 -22.83 -20.73
N SER A 25 -12.87 -23.04 -22.03
CA SER A 25 -11.83 -23.63 -22.88
C SER A 25 -10.83 -22.54 -23.32
N ALA A 26 -9.58 -22.93 -23.57
CA ALA A 26 -8.43 -22.06 -23.86
C ALA A 26 -8.58 -21.12 -25.12
N LYS A 27 -9.71 -21.15 -25.81
CA LYS A 27 -9.95 -20.36 -27.05
C LYS A 27 -10.63 -18.99 -26.86
N ALA A 28 -10.96 -18.56 -25.63
CA ALA A 28 -11.76 -17.35 -25.37
C ALA A 28 -10.96 -16.03 -25.21
N TYR A 29 -9.68 -15.97 -25.59
CA TYR A 29 -8.80 -14.84 -25.28
C TYR A 29 -8.72 -13.73 -26.35
N ALA A 30 -9.63 -13.68 -27.32
CA ALA A 30 -9.56 -12.74 -28.46
C ALA A 30 -10.35 -11.43 -28.31
N CYS A 31 -11.12 -11.23 -27.22
CA CYS A 31 -11.80 -9.96 -26.93
C CYS A 31 -11.08 -9.21 -25.81
N ALA A 32 -11.15 -7.86 -25.84
CA ALA A 32 -10.64 -7.02 -24.75
C ALA A 32 -11.13 -7.57 -23.40
N ASP A 33 -10.20 -8.07 -22.61
CA ASP A 33 -10.51 -8.75 -21.35
C ASP A 33 -10.90 -7.70 -20.28
N PRO A 34 -12.17 -7.60 -19.89
CA PRO A 34 -12.64 -6.57 -18.98
C PRO A 34 -12.02 -6.64 -17.59
N VAL A 35 -11.44 -7.78 -17.20
CA VAL A 35 -10.78 -7.97 -15.90
C VAL A 35 -9.41 -7.30 -15.89
N MET A 36 -8.71 -7.22 -17.02
CA MET A 36 -7.36 -6.65 -17.07
C MET A 36 -7.34 -5.18 -16.66
N GLY A 37 -6.24 -4.80 -16.03
CA GLY A 37 -5.99 -3.44 -15.55
C GLY A 37 -5.81 -3.36 -14.04
N ASN A 38 -5.88 -2.13 -13.55
CA ASN A 38 -5.57 -1.78 -12.17
C ASN A 38 -6.86 -1.46 -11.40
N TRP A 39 -7.05 -2.10 -10.25
CA TRP A 39 -8.25 -2.02 -9.45
C TRP A 39 -7.94 -1.76 -7.99
N SER A 40 -8.74 -0.90 -7.39
CA SER A 40 -8.83 -0.71 -5.95
C SER A 40 -10.10 -1.36 -5.40
N ALA A 41 -10.07 -1.80 -4.15
CA ALA A 41 -11.25 -2.37 -3.50
C ALA A 41 -11.27 -2.08 -2.00
N ASP A 42 -12.49 -1.92 -1.48
CA ASP A 42 -12.74 -1.91 -0.05
C ASP A 42 -13.03 -3.34 0.40
N LEU A 43 -12.05 -3.97 1.03
CA LEU A 43 -12.17 -5.31 1.59
C LEU A 43 -13.07 -5.28 2.84
N PRO A 44 -13.70 -6.40 3.22
CA PRO A 44 -14.72 -6.44 4.29
C PRO A 44 -14.11 -6.38 5.69
N TYR A 45 -13.36 -5.32 6.00
CA TYR A 45 -12.69 -5.08 7.28
C TYR A 45 -12.95 -3.67 7.77
N ASP A 46 -13.18 -3.51 9.08
CA ASP A 46 -13.48 -2.21 9.70
C ASP A 46 -12.28 -1.26 9.71
N MET A 47 -11.07 -1.80 9.77
CA MET A 47 -9.82 -1.02 9.81
C MET A 47 -8.93 -1.40 8.63
N MET A 48 -8.37 -0.38 7.96
CA MET A 48 -7.44 -0.54 6.83
C MET A 48 -7.99 -1.54 5.79
N PRO A 49 -9.14 -1.23 5.16
CA PRO A 49 -9.83 -2.15 4.26
C PRO A 49 -9.20 -2.20 2.87
N ALA A 50 -8.06 -1.56 2.67
CA ALA A 50 -7.48 -1.33 1.35
C ALA A 50 -7.03 -2.60 0.65
N GLY A 51 -7.63 -2.92 -0.48
CA GLY A 51 -7.21 -3.94 -1.43
C GLY A 51 -6.75 -3.33 -2.75
N SER A 52 -5.75 -3.91 -3.38
CA SER A 52 -5.26 -3.49 -4.71
C SER A 52 -5.01 -4.71 -5.57
N PHE A 53 -5.52 -4.68 -6.81
CA PHE A 53 -5.47 -5.80 -7.74
C PHE A 53 -4.96 -5.29 -9.08
N ILE A 54 -3.84 -5.83 -9.54
CA ILE A 54 -3.27 -5.53 -10.86
C ILE A 54 -3.36 -6.80 -11.70
N PHE A 55 -4.33 -6.85 -12.61
CA PHE A 55 -4.47 -7.94 -13.58
C PHE A 55 -3.73 -7.58 -14.86
N SER A 56 -2.87 -8.46 -15.32
CA SER A 56 -2.07 -8.28 -16.52
C SER A 56 -1.85 -9.62 -17.25
N ARG A 57 -1.13 -9.60 -18.35
CA ARG A 57 -0.71 -10.80 -19.05
C ARG A 57 0.81 -10.91 -19.01
N ASP A 58 1.32 -12.12 -18.94
CA ASP A 58 2.75 -12.38 -19.11
C ASP A 58 3.17 -12.30 -20.59
N ALA A 59 4.45 -12.54 -20.88
CA ALA A 59 5.00 -12.51 -22.23
C ALA A 59 4.37 -13.55 -23.17
N ASN A 60 3.78 -14.60 -22.65
CA ASN A 60 3.08 -15.65 -23.40
C ASN A 60 1.57 -15.40 -23.53
N GLY A 61 1.09 -14.25 -23.02
CA GLY A 61 -0.33 -13.90 -23.01
C GLY A 61 -1.16 -14.54 -21.91
N ALA A 62 -0.56 -15.31 -21.00
CA ALA A 62 -1.27 -15.91 -19.88
C ALA A 62 -1.64 -14.87 -18.80
N PRO A 63 -2.84 -14.93 -18.20
CA PRO A 63 -3.26 -13.99 -17.20
C PRO A 63 -2.43 -14.16 -15.91
N LYS A 64 -2.08 -13.03 -15.30
CA LYS A 64 -1.43 -12.97 -13.99
C LYS A 64 -2.06 -11.84 -13.18
N ALA A 65 -2.03 -11.97 -11.86
CA ALA A 65 -2.51 -10.93 -10.96
C ALA A 65 -1.55 -10.73 -9.79
N PHE A 66 -1.25 -9.45 -9.51
CA PHE A 66 -0.45 -9.00 -8.39
C PHE A 66 -1.40 -8.30 -7.41
N VAL A 67 -1.60 -8.89 -6.24
CA VAL A 67 -2.71 -8.52 -5.36
C VAL A 67 -2.19 -8.20 -3.97
N LEU A 68 -2.57 -7.02 -3.47
CA LEU A 68 -2.47 -6.68 -2.05
C LEU A 68 -3.74 -7.16 -1.35
N TYR A 69 -3.57 -7.99 -0.36
CA TYR A 69 -4.60 -8.26 0.64
C TYR A 69 -4.67 -7.09 1.60
N ARG A 70 -4.60 -6.75 2.61
CA ARG A 70 -4.67 -5.51 3.43
C ARG A 70 -3.37 -5.19 4.18
N TRP A 71 -2.60 -6.26 4.44
CA TRP A 71 -1.35 -6.23 5.19
C TRP A 71 -0.21 -6.76 4.34
N GLY A 72 1.02 -6.42 4.74
CA GLY A 72 2.22 -6.89 4.10
C GLY A 72 2.35 -6.42 2.67
N SER A 73 3.05 -7.20 1.86
CA SER A 73 3.32 -6.89 0.47
C SER A 73 2.26 -7.45 -0.47
N PRO A 74 2.00 -6.80 -1.61
CA PRO A 74 1.26 -7.45 -2.68
C PRO A 74 2.04 -8.68 -3.18
N GLU A 75 1.30 -9.73 -3.54
CA GLU A 75 1.85 -11.00 -3.99
C GLU A 75 1.25 -11.45 -5.30
N TRP A 76 2.03 -12.23 -6.07
CA TRP A 76 1.51 -12.94 -7.23
C TRP A 76 0.58 -14.04 -6.76
N VAL A 77 -0.64 -14.03 -7.28
CA VAL A 77 -1.66 -15.00 -6.89
C VAL A 77 -1.42 -16.36 -7.57
N ARG A 78 -2.06 -17.40 -7.02
CA ARG A 78 -2.04 -18.77 -7.56
C ARG A 78 -3.37 -19.12 -8.18
N ASP A 79 -3.36 -20.08 -9.11
CA ASP A 79 -4.56 -20.67 -9.72
C ASP A 79 -5.49 -19.62 -10.33
N LEU A 80 -4.92 -18.54 -10.90
CA LEU A 80 -5.69 -17.49 -11.53
C LEU A 80 -6.47 -18.05 -12.73
N LYS A 81 -7.78 -17.87 -12.68
CA LYS A 81 -8.69 -18.14 -13.80
C LYS A 81 -9.37 -16.83 -14.17
N VAL A 82 -9.35 -16.50 -15.45
CA VAL A 82 -10.07 -15.36 -16.03
C VAL A 82 -10.91 -15.89 -17.18
N CYS A 83 -12.20 -15.57 -17.18
CA CYS A 83 -13.13 -15.99 -18.22
C CYS A 83 -14.17 -14.89 -18.50
N GLY A 84 -13.92 -14.11 -19.55
CA GLY A 84 -14.71 -12.91 -19.85
C GLY A 84 -14.64 -11.91 -18.70
N ASP A 85 -15.77 -11.65 -18.06
CA ASP A 85 -15.92 -10.75 -16.94
C ASP A 85 -15.61 -11.38 -15.57
N PHE A 86 -15.37 -12.69 -15.52
CA PHE A 86 -15.16 -13.45 -14.28
C PHE A 86 -13.68 -13.67 -13.99
N PHE A 87 -13.32 -13.62 -12.70
CA PHE A 87 -12.02 -14.05 -12.21
C PHE A 87 -12.13 -14.87 -10.93
N SER A 88 -11.15 -15.75 -10.70
CA SER A 88 -10.93 -16.40 -9.41
C SER A 88 -9.47 -16.75 -9.22
N PHE A 89 -8.99 -16.70 -7.96
CA PHE A 89 -7.61 -17.04 -7.60
C PHE A 89 -7.46 -17.37 -6.12
N THR A 90 -6.30 -17.91 -5.75
CA THR A 90 -5.86 -18.12 -4.37
C THR A 90 -4.72 -17.17 -4.05
N HIS A 91 -4.88 -16.35 -3.02
CA HIS A 91 -3.82 -15.48 -2.48
C HIS A 91 -2.89 -16.28 -1.58
N PRO A 92 -1.55 -16.08 -1.62
CA PRO A 92 -0.59 -16.80 -0.80
C PRO A 92 -0.85 -16.75 0.72
N TYR A 93 -1.46 -15.65 1.19
CA TYR A 93 -1.84 -15.51 2.62
C TYR A 93 -3.08 -16.31 3.04
N GLY A 94 -3.54 -17.26 2.19
CA GLY A 94 -4.64 -18.17 2.55
C GLY A 94 -6.03 -17.58 2.38
N TYR A 95 -6.25 -16.85 1.29
CA TYR A 95 -7.56 -16.34 0.90
C TYR A 95 -7.92 -16.75 -0.52
N ARG A 96 -9.13 -17.28 -0.71
CA ARG A 96 -9.74 -17.52 -2.00
C ARG A 96 -10.56 -16.29 -2.41
N TYR A 97 -10.42 -15.87 -3.66
CA TYR A 97 -11.13 -14.75 -4.26
C TYR A 97 -11.91 -15.20 -5.46
N GLU A 98 -13.11 -14.65 -5.63
CA GLU A 98 -13.93 -14.78 -6.82
C GLU A 98 -14.68 -13.49 -7.10
N GLY A 99 -14.81 -13.10 -8.37
CA GLY A 99 -15.50 -11.88 -8.71
C GLY A 99 -15.84 -11.74 -10.17
N ARG A 100 -16.57 -10.67 -10.44
CA ARG A 100 -16.92 -10.21 -11.80
C ARG A 100 -16.67 -8.73 -11.92
N VAL A 101 -16.45 -8.32 -13.15
CA VAL A 101 -16.27 -6.93 -13.54
C VAL A 101 -17.45 -6.50 -14.42
N VAL A 102 -18.07 -5.37 -14.09
CA VAL A 102 -19.16 -4.76 -14.85
C VAL A 102 -18.79 -3.29 -15.10
N GLY A 103 -18.33 -2.99 -16.30
CA GLY A 103 -17.72 -1.68 -16.60
C GLY A 103 -16.51 -1.41 -15.72
N ASP A 104 -16.53 -0.31 -14.99
CA ASP A 104 -15.47 0.08 -14.06
C ASP A 104 -15.73 -0.36 -12.61
N ARG A 105 -16.63 -1.30 -12.40
CA ARG A 105 -16.92 -1.87 -11.07
C ARG A 105 -16.52 -3.33 -10.98
N MET A 106 -15.92 -3.69 -9.84
CA MET A 106 -15.65 -5.05 -9.44
C MET A 106 -16.65 -5.44 -8.34
N ILE A 107 -17.33 -6.57 -8.50
CA ILE A 107 -18.20 -7.18 -7.50
C ILE A 107 -17.59 -8.54 -7.17
N ALA A 108 -17.11 -8.70 -5.96
CA ALA A 108 -16.32 -9.85 -5.60
C ALA A 108 -16.59 -10.33 -4.16
N ARG A 109 -16.02 -11.47 -3.84
CA ARG A 109 -16.02 -12.03 -2.48
C ARG A 109 -14.70 -12.70 -2.20
N LEU A 110 -14.35 -12.78 -0.92
CA LEU A 110 -13.20 -13.51 -0.43
C LEU A 110 -13.59 -14.44 0.71
N ALA A 111 -12.82 -15.51 0.90
CA ALA A 111 -12.98 -16.41 2.04
C ALA A 111 -11.62 -16.93 2.51
N PRO A 112 -11.41 -17.15 3.82
CA PRO A 112 -10.24 -17.86 4.30
C PRO A 112 -10.17 -19.25 3.67
N CYS A 113 -8.97 -19.66 3.26
CA CYS A 113 -8.74 -20.97 2.68
C CYS A 113 -7.40 -21.56 3.11
N ASP A 114 -7.18 -22.80 2.80
CA ASP A 114 -5.85 -23.39 2.85
C ASP A 114 -5.02 -22.83 1.69
N GLY A 115 -3.89 -22.21 1.99
CA GLY A 115 -3.06 -21.56 0.98
C GLY A 115 -2.38 -22.53 0.00
N LYS A 116 -2.35 -23.84 0.32
CA LYS A 116 -1.77 -24.89 -0.55
C LYS A 116 -2.83 -25.57 -1.40
N THR A 117 -3.93 -25.97 -0.78
CA THR A 117 -5.00 -26.76 -1.43
C THR A 117 -6.15 -25.90 -1.97
N GLY A 118 -6.29 -24.64 -1.52
CA GLY A 118 -7.41 -23.76 -1.83
C GLY A 118 -8.73 -24.17 -1.14
N ALA A 119 -8.73 -25.18 -0.27
CA ALA A 119 -9.92 -25.61 0.46
C ALA A 119 -10.39 -24.53 1.42
N LEU A 120 -11.69 -24.18 1.37
CA LEU A 120 -12.27 -23.13 2.19
C LEU A 120 -12.21 -23.48 3.69
N LYS A 121 -11.83 -22.51 4.50
CA LYS A 121 -11.78 -22.57 5.98
C LYS A 121 -12.78 -21.62 6.65
N GLY A 122 -13.56 -20.87 5.90
CA GLY A 122 -14.52 -19.90 6.41
C GLY A 122 -15.56 -19.47 5.38
N ALA A 123 -16.49 -18.64 5.83
CA ALA A 123 -17.55 -18.12 4.98
C ALA A 123 -17.04 -17.07 3.99
N TRP A 124 -17.73 -16.96 2.85
CA TRP A 124 -17.52 -15.92 1.88
C TRP A 124 -17.97 -14.55 2.41
N GLN A 125 -17.13 -13.56 2.23
CA GLN A 125 -17.38 -12.17 2.57
C GLN A 125 -17.39 -11.33 1.29
N PRO A 126 -18.47 -10.59 0.98
CA PRO A 126 -18.56 -9.77 -0.21
C PRO A 126 -17.76 -8.47 -0.06
N PHE A 127 -17.23 -7.98 -1.18
CA PHE A 127 -16.63 -6.66 -1.28
C PHE A 127 -16.84 -6.06 -2.66
N CYS A 128 -16.61 -4.76 -2.79
CA CYS A 128 -16.68 -4.03 -4.05
C CYS A 128 -15.36 -3.34 -4.35
N GLY A 129 -15.07 -3.17 -5.62
CA GLY A 129 -13.92 -2.43 -6.10
C GLY A 129 -14.27 -1.58 -7.32
N TRP A 130 -13.30 -0.79 -7.74
CA TRP A 130 -13.40 0.10 -8.89
C TRP A 130 -12.09 0.10 -9.68
N ARG A 131 -12.21 0.39 -10.97
CA ARG A 131 -11.07 0.53 -11.87
C ARG A 131 -10.35 1.83 -11.58
N ASN A 132 -9.04 1.77 -11.46
CA ASN A 132 -8.23 2.97 -11.37
C ASN A 132 -7.99 3.55 -12.78
N PRO A 133 -7.95 4.89 -12.92
CA PRO A 133 -7.59 5.51 -14.18
C PRO A 133 -6.16 5.16 -14.58
N ALA A 134 -5.90 5.15 -15.88
CA ALA A 134 -4.55 4.93 -16.39
C ALA A 134 -3.64 6.09 -16.00
N ILE A 135 -2.43 5.76 -15.55
CA ILE A 135 -1.39 6.75 -15.24
C ILE A 135 -0.67 7.11 -16.55
N CYS A 136 -0.57 8.41 -16.85
CA CYS A 136 0.02 8.91 -18.08
C CYS A 136 1.54 8.75 -18.11
N ASP A 137 2.08 7.97 -19.04
CA ASP A 137 3.52 7.69 -19.17
C ASP A 137 4.40 8.92 -19.46
N LYS A 138 3.81 10.02 -19.93
CA LYS A 138 4.53 11.24 -20.31
C LYS A 138 4.80 12.17 -19.14
N VAL A 139 4.19 11.92 -17.99
CA VAL A 139 4.37 12.74 -16.79
C VAL A 139 5.64 12.33 -16.07
N ARG A 140 6.41 13.31 -15.64
CA ARG A 140 7.57 13.08 -14.77
C ARG A 140 7.44 13.86 -13.47
N THR A 141 7.91 13.27 -12.38
CA THR A 141 7.93 13.96 -11.07
C THR A 141 8.79 15.23 -11.09
N GLU A 142 9.77 15.30 -11.99
CA GLU A 142 10.65 16.46 -12.21
C GLU A 142 9.90 17.66 -12.82
N ASP A 143 8.73 17.45 -13.42
CA ASP A 143 7.87 18.52 -13.97
C ASP A 143 7.10 19.28 -12.90
N ALA A 144 7.13 18.80 -11.65
CA ALA A 144 6.39 19.42 -10.55
C ALA A 144 6.99 20.78 -10.16
N THR A 145 6.19 21.84 -10.23
CA THR A 145 6.52 23.11 -9.61
C THR A 145 6.13 23.04 -8.14
N LEU A 146 7.08 23.24 -7.24
CA LEU A 146 6.86 23.13 -5.80
C LEU A 146 6.49 24.48 -5.20
N GLY A 147 5.48 24.47 -4.33
CA GLY A 147 5.03 25.60 -3.56
C GLY A 147 5.81 25.82 -2.24
N GLU A 148 5.25 26.68 -1.38
CA GLU A 148 5.88 27.03 -0.12
C GLU A 148 6.02 25.85 0.83
N PRO A 149 7.12 25.77 1.59
CA PRO A 149 7.39 24.68 2.50
C PRO A 149 6.45 24.70 3.71
N ILE A 150 6.03 23.51 4.11
CA ILE A 150 5.21 23.24 5.30
C ILE A 150 6.04 22.36 6.22
N ASP A 151 6.40 22.88 7.38
CA ASP A 151 7.05 22.09 8.42
C ASP A 151 5.99 21.26 9.17
N LEU A 152 6.05 19.94 8.99
CA LEU A 152 5.11 18.99 9.62
C LEU A 152 5.39 18.78 11.12
N LEU A 153 6.54 19.20 11.60
CA LEU A 153 6.95 19.10 13.03
C LEU A 153 6.84 20.43 13.78
N LYS A 154 6.40 21.50 13.12
CA LYS A 154 6.26 22.85 13.70
C LYS A 154 5.49 22.86 15.02
N ASP A 155 4.40 22.12 15.10
CA ASP A 155 3.53 22.06 16.27
C ASP A 155 3.83 20.82 17.15
N GLY A 156 4.99 20.18 16.97
CA GLY A 156 5.37 18.96 17.70
C GLY A 156 4.30 17.86 17.56
N LEU A 157 3.96 17.19 18.65
CA LEU A 157 2.90 16.16 18.66
C LEU A 157 1.49 16.73 18.43
N ASP A 158 1.26 18.01 18.68
CA ASP A 158 -0.05 18.61 18.46
C ASP A 158 -0.45 18.65 16.96
N GLY A 159 0.50 18.52 16.06
CA GLY A 159 0.26 18.34 14.61
C GLY A 159 -0.23 16.94 14.20
N TRP A 160 -0.26 15.98 15.12
CA TRP A 160 -0.52 14.56 14.85
C TRP A 160 -1.67 13.98 15.65
N VAL A 161 -2.27 12.90 15.16
CA VAL A 161 -3.32 12.13 15.86
C VAL A 161 -2.99 10.65 15.83
N SER A 162 -3.31 9.94 16.91
CA SER A 162 -3.20 8.49 16.97
C SER A 162 -4.26 7.83 16.10
N MET A 163 -3.87 6.86 15.29
CA MET A 163 -4.79 6.03 14.50
C MET A 163 -5.46 4.94 15.34
N ASN A 164 -4.80 4.52 16.43
CA ASN A 164 -5.34 3.54 17.36
C ASN A 164 -5.13 4.03 18.82
N PRO A 165 -6.10 4.73 19.39
CA PRO A 165 -5.99 5.24 20.76
C PRO A 165 -5.83 4.18 21.85
N LYS A 166 -6.11 2.90 21.54
CA LYS A 166 -5.96 1.77 22.47
C LYS A 166 -4.57 1.14 22.44
N ALA A 167 -3.77 1.44 21.42
CA ALA A 167 -2.40 0.95 21.31
C ALA A 167 -1.45 1.73 22.24
N LYS A 168 -0.30 1.12 22.56
CA LYS A 168 0.75 1.82 23.32
C LYS A 168 1.20 3.07 22.56
N PHE A 169 1.09 4.25 23.18
CA PHE A 169 1.55 5.49 22.57
C PHE A 169 3.03 5.68 22.89
N GLY A 170 3.91 5.36 21.93
CA GLY A 170 5.37 5.47 22.07
C GLY A 170 5.94 6.80 21.60
N TRP A 171 5.11 7.70 21.02
CA TRP A 171 5.58 8.92 20.39
C TRP A 171 5.88 10.02 21.39
N LYS A 172 7.00 10.69 21.17
CA LYS A 172 7.49 11.84 21.92
C LYS A 172 8.06 12.89 20.98
N PHE A 173 7.99 14.15 21.35
CA PHE A 173 8.64 15.22 20.62
C PHE A 173 9.54 16.01 21.56
N LYS A 174 10.82 16.07 21.24
CA LYS A 174 11.81 16.78 22.03
C LYS A 174 12.96 17.28 21.13
N ASP A 175 13.39 18.53 21.35
CA ASP A 175 14.54 19.13 20.66
C ASP A 175 14.48 19.02 19.12
N GLY A 176 13.26 19.17 18.56
CA GLY A 176 13.01 19.06 17.10
C GLY A 176 12.97 17.64 16.56
N ILE A 177 13.05 16.62 17.43
CA ILE A 177 13.00 15.20 17.06
C ILE A 177 11.67 14.59 17.50
N LEU A 178 10.97 13.95 16.57
CA LEU A 178 9.80 13.13 16.80
C LEU A 178 10.26 11.67 16.90
N SER A 179 10.20 11.09 18.08
CA SER A 179 10.65 9.71 18.35
C SER A 179 9.49 8.78 18.66
N ASN A 180 9.51 7.58 18.12
CA ASN A 180 8.68 6.45 18.58
C ASN A 180 9.55 5.53 19.43
N GLU A 181 9.16 5.26 20.67
CA GLU A 181 9.92 4.45 21.62
C GLU A 181 9.04 3.31 22.16
N LEU A 182 9.19 2.13 21.61
CA LEU A 182 8.54 0.90 22.06
C LEU A 182 9.44 0.07 22.96
N GLY A 183 10.75 0.09 22.67
CA GLY A 183 11.78 -0.70 23.34
C GLY A 183 11.81 -2.16 22.89
N LEU A 184 12.70 -2.90 23.51
CA LEU A 184 12.90 -4.32 23.23
C LEU A 184 12.23 -5.20 24.29
N LYS A 185 11.84 -6.41 23.90
CA LYS A 185 11.47 -7.50 24.80
C LYS A 185 12.72 -8.13 25.43
N PRO A 186 12.56 -8.95 26.47
CA PRO A 186 13.68 -9.65 27.11
C PRO A 186 14.52 -10.54 26.16
N ASP A 187 13.92 -11.03 25.07
CA ASP A 187 14.56 -11.84 24.04
C ASP A 187 15.32 -11.00 22.98
N GLY A 188 15.36 -9.68 23.15
CA GLY A 188 16.00 -8.75 22.24
C GLY A 188 15.20 -8.41 20.97
N SER A 189 13.99 -8.95 20.80
CA SER A 189 13.08 -8.55 19.71
C SER A 189 12.34 -7.26 20.05
N TRP A 190 11.87 -6.52 19.03
CA TRP A 190 11.09 -5.31 19.23
C TRP A 190 9.76 -5.62 19.92
N ALA A 191 9.34 -4.76 20.82
CA ALA A 191 8.10 -4.93 21.59
C ALA A 191 6.86 -4.94 20.68
N GLY A 192 6.85 -4.10 19.64
CA GLY A 192 5.72 -3.97 18.73
C GLY A 192 4.44 -3.40 19.40
N GLY A 193 3.36 -3.37 18.66
CA GLY A 193 2.04 -2.99 19.17
C GLY A 193 1.88 -1.50 19.53
N GLY A 194 2.73 -0.65 19.02
CA GLY A 194 2.65 0.80 19.19
C GLY A 194 1.52 1.43 18.37
N ALA A 195 1.23 2.69 18.67
CA ALA A 195 0.26 3.46 17.91
C ALA A 195 0.89 4.05 16.65
N ASN A 196 0.27 3.85 15.51
CA ASN A 196 0.53 4.62 14.31
C ASN A 196 -0.06 6.03 14.49
N ILE A 197 0.61 7.04 13.92
CA ILE A 197 0.12 8.43 13.95
C ILE A 197 -0.01 8.99 12.53
N MET A 198 -0.94 9.92 12.35
CA MET A 198 -1.09 10.64 11.09
C MET A 198 -1.18 12.14 11.33
N SER A 199 -0.73 12.93 10.37
CA SER A 199 -0.86 14.38 10.44
C SER A 199 -2.34 14.78 10.51
N LYS A 200 -2.67 15.79 11.32
CA LYS A 200 -4.03 16.38 11.37
C LYS A 200 -4.42 16.98 10.03
N ARG A 201 -3.46 17.58 9.34
CA ARG A 201 -3.64 18.05 7.98
C ARG A 201 -3.64 16.83 7.03
N ALA A 202 -4.65 16.72 6.18
CA ALA A 202 -4.92 15.56 5.34
C ALA A 202 -5.31 15.92 3.89
N ASP A 203 -4.96 17.12 3.44
CA ASP A 203 -5.26 17.66 2.11
C ASP A 203 -4.08 17.54 1.13
N PHE A 204 -3.07 16.74 1.45
CA PHE A 204 -1.90 16.51 0.60
C PHE A 204 -2.25 15.58 -0.56
N PHE A 205 -1.99 16.02 -1.80
CA PHE A 205 -2.24 15.22 -3.00
C PHE A 205 -0.95 14.97 -3.79
N ASP A 206 -0.42 15.97 -4.48
CA ASP A 206 0.87 15.95 -5.14
C ASP A 206 1.84 16.85 -4.37
N PHE A 207 3.02 16.35 -4.06
CA PHE A 207 3.99 17.06 -3.22
C PHE A 207 5.39 16.44 -3.31
N ASN A 208 6.38 17.19 -2.86
CA ASN A 208 7.66 16.66 -2.38
C ASN A 208 7.65 16.65 -0.84
N LEU A 209 8.12 15.58 -0.23
CA LEU A 209 8.38 15.44 1.20
C LEU A 209 9.84 15.12 1.43
N GLU A 210 10.52 15.97 2.21
CA GLU A 210 11.86 15.74 2.71
C GLU A 210 11.82 15.45 4.20
N TYR A 211 12.61 14.50 4.66
CA TYR A 211 12.76 14.21 6.09
C TYR A 211 14.08 13.51 6.38
N ASP A 212 14.57 13.68 7.60
CA ASP A 212 15.64 12.86 8.13
C ASP A 212 15.04 11.80 9.05
N VAL A 213 15.50 10.55 8.91
CA VAL A 213 15.08 9.43 9.74
C VAL A 213 16.28 8.65 10.25
N ARG A 214 16.18 8.17 11.47
CA ARG A 214 17.18 7.31 12.10
C ARG A 214 16.50 6.10 12.71
N VAL A 215 17.02 4.92 12.40
CA VAL A 215 16.47 3.64 12.88
C VAL A 215 17.56 2.83 13.57
N PRO A 216 17.25 2.19 14.70
CA PRO A 216 18.13 1.21 15.32
C PRO A 216 18.30 -0.05 14.47
N LYS A 217 19.25 -0.91 14.86
CA LYS A 217 19.46 -2.21 14.22
C LYS A 217 18.19 -3.07 14.27
N ASN A 218 17.89 -3.75 13.14
CA ASN A 218 16.72 -4.63 12.97
C ASN A 218 15.37 -3.93 13.21
N SER A 219 15.30 -2.61 13.09
CA SER A 219 14.04 -1.89 13.22
C SER A 219 13.26 -1.81 11.92
N ASN A 220 11.96 -1.52 12.05
CA ASN A 220 11.01 -1.34 10.96
C ASN A 220 9.97 -0.28 11.35
N SER A 221 9.75 0.65 10.45
CA SER A 221 8.75 1.72 10.51
C SER A 221 8.32 2.04 9.08
N GLY A 222 7.63 3.15 8.82
CA GLY A 222 7.22 3.58 7.48
C GLY A 222 6.66 4.99 7.45
N VAL A 223 6.88 5.69 6.34
CA VAL A 223 6.26 6.99 6.06
C VAL A 223 5.26 6.80 4.93
N TYR A 224 3.96 6.89 5.25
CA TYR A 224 2.91 6.72 4.26
C TYR A 224 2.51 8.05 3.65
N LEU A 225 2.78 8.18 2.38
CA LEU A 225 2.40 9.34 1.57
C LEU A 225 0.89 9.26 1.30
N ARG A 226 0.15 10.33 1.61
CA ARG A 226 -1.32 10.37 1.57
C ARG A 226 -2.00 9.27 2.41
N GLY A 227 -1.29 8.70 3.39
CA GLY A 227 -1.77 7.56 4.19
C GLY A 227 -1.90 6.24 3.41
N ARG A 228 -1.37 6.14 2.19
CA ARG A 228 -1.61 5.02 1.26
C ARG A 228 -0.37 4.40 0.65
N PHE A 229 0.68 5.18 0.43
CA PHE A 229 1.88 4.75 -0.27
C PHE A 229 3.05 4.81 0.69
N GLU A 230 3.48 3.67 1.17
CA GLU A 230 4.57 3.58 2.12
C GLU A 230 5.92 3.77 1.43
N CYS A 231 6.64 4.80 1.85
CA CYS A 231 8.08 4.92 1.70
C CYS A 231 8.70 4.19 2.90
N GLN A 232 9.33 3.05 2.64
CA GLN A 232 9.80 2.14 3.68
C GLN A 232 10.84 2.77 4.59
N VAL A 233 10.75 2.49 5.89
CA VAL A 233 11.75 2.88 6.90
C VAL A 233 12.19 1.64 7.65
N VAL A 234 13.41 1.15 7.36
CA VAL A 234 13.88 -0.14 7.88
C VAL A 234 15.41 -0.16 7.95
N ASP A 235 15.95 -0.94 8.85
CA ASP A 235 17.37 -1.32 8.79
C ASP A 235 17.57 -2.40 7.70
N SER A 236 17.98 -1.95 6.51
CA SER A 236 18.36 -2.82 5.38
C SER A 236 19.85 -2.71 5.03
N PHE A 237 20.64 -2.03 5.83
CA PHE A 237 22.07 -1.82 5.57
C PHE A 237 22.81 -3.15 5.37
N GLY A 238 23.50 -3.26 4.23
CA GLY A 238 24.26 -4.45 3.86
C GLY A 238 23.43 -5.68 3.46
N LYS A 239 22.11 -5.53 3.29
CA LYS A 239 21.23 -6.59 2.75
C LYS A 239 21.12 -6.51 1.24
N ASP A 240 20.74 -7.60 0.61
CA ASP A 240 20.41 -7.62 -0.82
C ASP A 240 19.26 -6.65 -1.11
N ILE A 241 19.32 -6.05 -2.31
CA ILE A 241 18.30 -5.07 -2.73
C ILE A 241 17.02 -5.82 -3.10
N ASP A 242 15.93 -5.43 -2.44
CA ASP A 242 14.59 -5.86 -2.78
C ASP A 242 13.55 -4.75 -2.54
N ARG A 243 12.27 -5.05 -2.75
CA ARG A 243 11.16 -4.11 -2.59
C ARG A 243 10.80 -3.78 -1.14
N HIS A 244 11.59 -4.24 -0.16
CA HIS A 244 11.40 -3.97 1.27
C HIS A 244 12.56 -3.19 1.89
N ASN A 245 13.56 -2.77 1.11
CA ASN A 245 14.68 -1.99 1.60
C ASN A 245 14.28 -0.55 1.93
N MET A 246 15.18 0.14 2.65
CA MET A 246 15.04 1.54 3.05
C MET A 246 14.63 2.42 1.87
N ALA A 247 13.60 3.26 2.08
CA ALA A 247 13.02 4.20 1.12
C ALA A 247 12.44 3.56 -0.17
N ALA A 248 12.28 2.23 -0.24
CA ALA A 248 11.51 1.56 -1.29
C ALA A 248 10.04 2.04 -1.30
N TYR A 249 9.40 1.98 -2.46
CA TYR A 249 7.94 1.97 -2.51
C TYR A 249 7.50 0.57 -2.09
N TYR A 250 7.18 0.44 -0.81
CA TYR A 250 7.09 -0.83 -0.07
C TYR A 250 6.31 -1.92 -0.81
N GLY A 251 6.96 -3.08 -0.93
CA GLY A 251 6.37 -4.24 -1.58
C GLY A 251 6.11 -4.10 -3.08
N ARG A 252 6.39 -2.94 -3.70
CA ARG A 252 6.07 -2.65 -5.09
C ARG A 252 7.29 -2.35 -5.95
N VAL A 253 8.13 -1.40 -5.56
CA VAL A 253 9.30 -0.98 -6.33
C VAL A 253 10.53 -0.99 -5.43
N ALA A 254 11.51 -1.81 -5.81
CA ALA A 254 12.79 -1.86 -5.13
C ALA A 254 13.66 -0.62 -5.46
N PRO A 255 14.55 -0.21 -4.57
CA PRO A 255 15.64 0.71 -4.92
C PRO A 255 16.47 0.19 -6.08
N ALA A 256 16.92 1.06 -6.97
CA ALA A 256 17.83 0.68 -8.06
C ALA A 256 19.25 0.42 -7.55
N VAL A 257 19.63 1.05 -6.45
CA VAL A 257 20.95 0.93 -5.79
C VAL A 257 20.79 1.05 -4.29
N ALA A 258 21.67 0.41 -3.52
CA ALA A 258 21.78 0.61 -2.09
C ALA A 258 22.42 1.99 -1.81
N ALA A 259 21.75 2.80 -0.98
CA ALA A 259 22.22 4.15 -0.63
C ALA A 259 22.05 4.46 0.86
N GLU A 260 21.61 3.49 1.64
CA GLU A 260 21.45 3.62 3.09
C GLU A 260 22.79 3.63 3.84
N LYS A 261 22.83 4.35 4.96
CA LYS A 261 23.90 4.32 5.95
C LYS A 261 23.61 3.27 7.02
N ALA A 262 24.59 2.98 7.86
CA ALA A 262 24.45 2.02 8.93
C ALA A 262 23.31 2.37 9.94
N PRO A 263 22.71 1.38 10.61
CA PRO A 263 21.68 1.64 11.61
C PRO A 263 22.23 2.55 12.73
N GLY A 264 21.39 3.47 13.20
CA GLY A 264 21.77 4.53 14.16
C GLY A 264 22.27 5.81 13.51
N GLU A 265 22.58 5.83 12.22
CA GLU A 265 22.90 7.04 11.48
C GLU A 265 21.65 7.70 10.88
N TRP A 266 21.69 9.03 10.73
CA TRP A 266 20.62 9.79 10.08
C TRP A 266 20.64 9.55 8.56
N GLN A 267 19.51 9.10 8.03
CA GLN A 267 19.22 8.97 6.61
C GLN A 267 18.45 10.20 6.17
N HIS A 268 18.82 10.79 5.05
CA HIS A 268 18.02 11.85 4.41
C HIS A 268 17.20 11.26 3.26
N VAL A 269 15.90 11.45 3.31
CA VAL A 269 14.96 11.00 2.27
C VAL A 269 14.30 12.21 1.64
N SER A 270 14.27 12.25 0.30
CA SER A 270 13.44 13.18 -0.47
C SER A 270 12.57 12.35 -1.41
N VAL A 271 11.25 12.44 -1.24
CA VAL A 271 10.28 11.70 -2.03
C VAL A 271 9.27 12.64 -2.67
N THR A 272 9.12 12.52 -4.00
CA THR A 272 8.14 13.32 -4.77
C THR A 272 7.03 12.43 -5.27
N VAL A 273 5.78 12.81 -5.00
CA VAL A 273 4.56 12.25 -5.58
C VAL A 273 3.95 13.28 -6.51
N TYR A 274 3.78 12.95 -7.77
CA TYR A 274 3.21 13.87 -8.76
C TYR A 274 2.43 13.14 -9.86
N LYS A 275 1.15 13.43 -10.01
CA LYS A 275 0.25 12.90 -11.04
C LYS A 275 0.37 11.39 -11.22
N GLY A 276 0.38 10.67 -10.10
CA GLY A 276 0.43 9.20 -10.06
C GLY A 276 1.82 8.59 -10.22
N HIS A 277 2.89 9.38 -10.13
CA HIS A 277 4.27 8.89 -10.14
C HIS A 277 4.99 9.18 -8.83
N ILE A 278 6.02 8.39 -8.55
CA ILE A 278 6.90 8.55 -7.38
C ILE A 278 8.37 8.53 -7.81
N THR A 279 9.15 9.47 -7.30
CA THR A 279 10.62 9.49 -7.36
C THR A 279 11.16 9.60 -5.95
N THR A 280 12.15 8.79 -5.60
CA THR A 280 12.74 8.78 -4.26
C THR A 280 14.26 8.92 -4.34
N TYR A 281 14.78 9.82 -3.51
CA TYR A 281 16.21 9.97 -3.24
C TYR A 281 16.50 9.54 -1.79
N LEU A 282 17.54 8.76 -1.59
CA LEU A 282 18.08 8.38 -0.29
C LEU A 282 19.52 8.86 -0.20
N ASN A 283 19.82 9.71 0.79
CA ASN A 283 21.15 10.29 1.00
C ASN A 283 21.74 10.97 -0.25
N GLY A 284 20.88 11.63 -1.04
CA GLY A 284 21.24 12.32 -2.28
C GLY A 284 21.34 11.43 -3.53
N VAL A 285 21.15 10.12 -3.39
CA VAL A 285 21.16 9.16 -4.49
C VAL A 285 19.74 8.87 -4.96
N LYS A 286 19.44 9.02 -6.25
CA LYS A 286 18.13 8.65 -6.82
C LYS A 286 18.02 7.13 -6.83
N ILE A 287 17.12 6.57 -6.02
CA ILE A 287 16.92 5.12 -5.87
C ILE A 287 15.65 4.64 -6.55
N ILE A 288 14.66 5.50 -6.74
CA ILE A 288 13.45 5.24 -7.55
C ILE A 288 13.30 6.42 -8.50
N ASP A 289 13.15 6.14 -9.79
CA ASP A 289 12.97 7.16 -10.83
C ASP A 289 11.63 7.03 -11.52
N ASN A 290 10.72 7.95 -11.21
CA ASN A 290 9.42 8.14 -11.86
C ASN A 290 8.56 6.87 -11.97
N ALA A 291 8.57 6.03 -10.94
CA ALA A 291 7.75 4.81 -10.92
C ALA A 291 6.27 5.15 -10.78
N LYS A 292 5.39 4.34 -11.37
CA LYS A 292 3.93 4.52 -11.26
C LYS A 292 3.39 4.08 -9.90
N LEU A 293 2.50 4.88 -9.34
CA LEU A 293 1.74 4.54 -8.12
C LEU A 293 0.51 3.68 -8.48
N GLU A 294 0.76 2.45 -8.92
CA GLU A 294 -0.28 1.55 -9.43
C GLU A 294 -1.16 0.91 -8.34
N GLY A 295 -0.87 1.13 -7.07
CA GLY A 295 -1.69 0.58 -5.99
C GLY A 295 -1.20 1.03 -4.62
N VAL A 296 -2.04 0.88 -3.61
CA VAL A 296 -1.70 1.15 -2.21
C VAL A 296 -0.76 0.10 -1.65
N THR A 297 -0.08 0.41 -0.54
CA THR A 297 0.77 -0.53 0.22
C THR A 297 0.00 -1.14 1.40
N GLY A 298 0.53 -2.20 1.98
CA GLY A 298 -0.05 -2.80 3.17
C GLY A 298 -0.18 -1.79 4.31
N GLY A 299 -1.30 -1.82 5.04
CA GLY A 299 -1.55 -0.85 6.11
C GLY A 299 -2.13 0.50 5.64
N ALA A 300 -2.42 0.67 4.35
CA ALA A 300 -3.06 1.88 3.83
C ALA A 300 -4.41 2.18 4.49
N ILE A 301 -4.72 3.46 4.68
CA ILE A 301 -5.97 3.89 5.35
C ILE A 301 -7.22 3.59 4.53
N ASP A 302 -7.13 3.64 3.21
CA ASP A 302 -8.15 3.24 2.22
C ASP A 302 -7.48 2.92 0.87
N ALA A 303 -8.25 2.44 -0.11
CA ALA A 303 -7.74 2.02 -1.42
C ALA A 303 -7.83 3.09 -2.52
N ASP A 304 -8.30 4.30 -2.23
CA ASP A 304 -8.54 5.33 -3.25
C ASP A 304 -7.23 6.07 -3.63
N LEU A 305 -6.66 5.69 -4.77
CA LEU A 305 -5.41 6.28 -5.29
C LEU A 305 -5.55 7.77 -5.67
N ASN A 306 -6.77 8.25 -5.89
CA ASN A 306 -7.06 9.59 -6.39
C ASN A 306 -7.55 10.55 -5.29
N LYS A 307 -7.32 10.22 -4.04
CA LYS A 307 -7.75 11.02 -2.90
C LYS A 307 -6.55 11.64 -2.19
N ALA A 308 -6.68 12.91 -1.81
CA ALA A 308 -5.75 13.54 -0.88
C ALA A 308 -5.73 12.80 0.47
N GLY A 309 -4.67 12.95 1.22
CA GLY A 309 -4.57 12.29 2.51
C GLY A 309 -3.45 12.82 3.39
N PRO A 310 -3.37 12.33 4.64
CA PRO A 310 -2.34 12.72 5.60
C PRO A 310 -0.98 12.10 5.27
N ILE A 311 0.05 12.62 5.90
CA ILE A 311 1.29 11.87 6.13
C ILE A 311 1.04 10.99 7.36
N TYR A 312 1.33 9.70 7.23
CA TYR A 312 1.15 8.74 8.30
C TYR A 312 2.51 8.11 8.66
N LEU A 313 2.83 8.01 9.95
CA LEU A 313 4.05 7.38 10.45
C LEU A 313 3.69 6.07 11.16
N GLN A 314 4.34 4.99 10.73
CA GLN A 314 4.15 3.69 11.34
C GLN A 314 4.88 3.61 12.68
N GLY A 315 4.14 3.30 13.74
CA GLY A 315 4.66 3.21 15.10
C GLY A 315 4.44 1.86 15.76
N ASP A 316 3.91 0.86 15.03
CA ASP A 316 3.49 -0.40 15.63
C ASP A 316 4.55 -1.53 15.58
N HIS A 317 5.72 -1.28 14.99
CA HIS A 317 6.76 -2.30 14.83
C HIS A 317 7.96 -2.09 15.76
N SER A 318 8.63 -0.95 15.68
CA SER A 318 9.87 -0.69 16.41
C SER A 318 10.13 0.80 16.66
N ASP A 319 11.26 1.12 17.26
CA ASP A 319 11.71 2.48 17.47
C ASP A 319 12.17 3.13 16.16
N ALA A 320 11.90 4.43 16.02
CA ALA A 320 12.38 5.27 14.94
C ALA A 320 12.35 6.74 15.34
N ASP A 321 13.32 7.52 14.88
CA ASP A 321 13.41 8.96 15.09
C ASP A 321 13.25 9.71 13.76
N TYR A 322 12.51 10.82 13.78
CA TYR A 322 12.26 11.69 12.63
C TYR A 322 12.55 13.14 12.97
N LYS A 323 13.11 13.90 12.03
CA LYS A 323 13.27 15.34 12.10
C LYS A 323 13.25 15.99 10.72
N ASN A 324 13.22 17.32 10.65
CA ASN A 324 13.27 18.08 9.39
C ASN A 324 12.22 17.63 8.37
N MET A 325 10.98 17.36 8.81
CA MET A 325 9.92 16.88 7.94
C MET A 325 9.27 18.07 7.21
N ILE A 326 9.75 18.37 6.01
CA ILE A 326 9.31 19.51 5.19
C ILE A 326 8.56 19.00 3.96
N LEU A 327 7.30 19.39 3.84
CA LEU A 327 6.45 19.09 2.70
C LEU A 327 6.27 20.34 1.83
N ARG A 328 6.46 20.21 0.51
CA ARG A 328 6.15 21.25 -0.48
C ARG A 328 5.07 20.74 -1.43
N PRO A 329 3.85 21.30 -1.39
CA PRO A 329 2.82 20.94 -2.36
C PRO A 329 3.27 21.20 -3.79
N ALA A 330 2.88 20.36 -4.73
CA ALA A 330 3.01 20.66 -6.16
C ALA A 330 1.85 21.56 -6.59
N LEU A 331 2.17 22.59 -7.40
CA LEU A 331 1.24 23.60 -7.89
C LEU A 331 0.57 23.18 -9.20
#